data_2c0d2540c8e970110257e1202186ec93
#
_entry.id   2c0d2540c8e970110257e1202186ec93
#
_cell.length_a   1.000
_cell.length_b   1.000
_cell.length_c   1.000
_cell.angle_alpha   90.00
_cell.angle_beta   90.00
_cell.angle_gamma   90.00
#
_symmetry.space_group_name_H-M   'P 1'
#
loop_
_entity.id
_entity.type
_entity.pdbx_description
1 polymer ?
#
loop_
_entity_poly.entity_id
_entity_poly.type
_entity_poly.pdbx_seq_one_letter_code
_entity_poly.pdbx_strand_id
1 'polypeptide(L)'
;VGNIRTALFNWLFARHHGGSFIVRIEDTDVTRKIEGAVEAILNGLRWLGLDWDEGPEVGGEYGPYFQSQRLELYREAAERLVSQDNAYYCYCSPQRLEEMRAEQIRRKQPPGYDRRCRYLGAEERRQREAEGITPVVRFKTPLEGQTKFNDLIWGEVVFDNSTIDDFVLLKSDGYPTYHLANVVDDHLMEISHVLRAEEWLASTPRHLLLYQALGFAPPQFAHLPMILGADRTKLSKRHGAVSITDYYEQGYLPEAMVNFLALLGWSLDDKTEILSRQELINNFSLERVSRTAAIFNQDKLNWMNGVYIRSLSLEDFTQRSLPFLERGLPPEVERPLSINYVREIMPLIQERTRTLAEVAELAQFFFVSELDYDPTLLIGKNMNRDEAIKALEAGKQKLSGLPEFNTESLEVVLRSLAEELGLKTGQLFGTLRVAVTGRTAAPPLFQTMAVLGRERCLRRIEAALEKLRKL
;
A
#
# COMPACT_ATOMS: atom_id res chain seq x y z
N VAL A 1 -1.23 3.69 -1.55
CA VAL A 1 -2.44 2.96 -1.08
C VAL A 1 -3.64 3.27 -1.97
N GLY A 2 -4.04 4.55 -2.16
CA GLY A 2 -5.26 4.89 -2.91
C GLY A 2 -5.27 4.36 -4.35
N ASN A 3 -4.23 4.63 -5.11
CA ASN A 3 -4.13 4.17 -6.51
C ASN A 3 -4.08 2.64 -6.61
N ILE A 4 -3.38 1.99 -5.69
CA ILE A 4 -3.29 0.51 -5.65
C ILE A 4 -4.64 -0.12 -5.29
N ARG A 5 -5.43 0.47 -4.37
CA ARG A 5 -6.79 0.00 -4.12
C ARG A 5 -7.66 0.12 -5.38
N THR A 6 -7.55 1.24 -6.09
CA THR A 6 -8.27 1.43 -7.35
C THR A 6 -7.87 0.38 -8.39
N ALA A 7 -6.58 0.10 -8.54
CA ALA A 7 -6.09 -0.97 -9.42
C ALA A 7 -6.63 -2.34 -9.00
N LEU A 8 -6.60 -2.66 -7.68
CA LEU A 8 -7.15 -3.91 -7.15
C LEU A 8 -8.65 -4.07 -7.46
N PHE A 9 -9.45 -3.00 -7.32
CA PHE A 9 -10.89 -3.07 -7.61
C PHE A 9 -11.16 -3.29 -9.11
N ASN A 10 -10.40 -2.64 -9.99
CA ASN A 10 -10.44 -2.90 -11.43
C ASN A 10 -10.05 -4.36 -11.74
N TRP A 11 -8.97 -4.84 -11.13
CA TRP A 11 -8.49 -6.20 -11.30
C TRP A 11 -9.51 -7.23 -10.80
N LEU A 12 -10.07 -7.05 -9.60
CA LEU A 12 -11.10 -7.94 -9.03
C LEU A 12 -12.35 -7.95 -9.92
N PHE A 13 -12.78 -6.79 -10.40
CA PHE A 13 -13.92 -6.67 -11.29
C PHE A 13 -13.68 -7.41 -12.61
N ALA A 14 -12.51 -7.22 -13.24
CA ALA A 14 -12.14 -7.92 -14.46
C ALA A 14 -12.08 -9.43 -14.24
N ARG A 15 -11.41 -9.90 -13.19
CA ARG A 15 -11.29 -11.34 -12.89
C ARG A 15 -12.63 -11.98 -12.53
N HIS A 16 -13.50 -11.28 -11.81
CA HIS A 16 -14.85 -11.77 -11.47
C HIS A 16 -15.71 -12.00 -12.72
N HIS A 17 -15.62 -11.10 -13.68
CA HIS A 17 -16.42 -11.19 -14.92
C HIS A 17 -15.73 -11.92 -16.08
N GLY A 18 -14.53 -12.47 -15.89
CA GLY A 18 -13.74 -13.09 -16.95
C GLY A 18 -13.28 -12.12 -18.02
N GLY A 19 -13.15 -10.84 -17.67
CA GLY A 19 -12.67 -9.77 -18.54
C GLY A 19 -11.15 -9.59 -18.50
N SER A 20 -10.65 -8.61 -19.28
CA SER A 20 -9.24 -8.27 -19.36
C SER A 20 -8.91 -7.06 -18.49
N PHE A 21 -7.77 -7.12 -17.81
CA PHE A 21 -7.20 -6.01 -17.06
C PHE A 21 -6.01 -5.43 -17.81
N ILE A 22 -6.13 -4.17 -18.25
CA ILE A 22 -5.12 -3.47 -19.03
C ILE A 22 -4.40 -2.45 -18.15
N VAL A 23 -3.07 -2.40 -18.26
CA VAL A 23 -2.26 -1.35 -17.64
C VAL A 23 -1.81 -0.36 -18.71
N ARG A 24 -2.19 0.91 -18.55
CA ARG A 24 -1.81 2.02 -19.42
C ARG A 24 -1.04 3.08 -18.63
N ILE A 25 0.10 3.50 -19.15
CA ILE A 25 0.96 4.51 -18.54
C ILE A 25 0.62 5.88 -19.09
N GLU A 26 0.15 6.76 -18.21
CA GLU A 26 -0.23 8.13 -18.52
C GLU A 26 0.96 9.09 -18.30
N ASP A 27 1.91 9.08 -19.23
CA ASP A 27 3.19 9.80 -19.17
C ASP A 27 3.21 11.09 -20.02
N THR A 28 2.05 11.74 -20.18
CA THR A 28 1.91 12.98 -20.98
C THR A 28 2.31 14.26 -20.26
N ASP A 29 2.61 14.19 -18.95
CA ASP A 29 3.16 15.32 -18.21
C ASP A 29 4.69 15.24 -18.14
N VAL A 30 5.35 15.76 -19.16
CA VAL A 30 6.82 15.74 -19.28
C VAL A 30 7.53 16.56 -18.19
N THR A 31 6.83 17.49 -17.53
CA THR A 31 7.41 18.35 -16.50
C THR A 31 7.48 17.66 -15.13
N ARG A 32 6.70 16.59 -14.92
CA ARG A 32 6.60 15.82 -13.68
C ARG A 32 7.14 14.40 -13.79
N LYS A 33 7.95 14.13 -14.80
CA LYS A 33 8.52 12.80 -15.00
C LYS A 33 9.47 12.45 -13.85
N ILE A 34 9.11 11.47 -13.05
CA ILE A 34 9.95 10.92 -11.98
C ILE A 34 10.58 9.63 -12.50
N GLU A 35 11.90 9.61 -12.55
CA GLU A 35 12.66 8.42 -12.95
C GLU A 35 12.30 7.24 -12.03
N GLY A 36 12.09 6.05 -12.61
CA GLY A 36 11.72 4.84 -11.86
C GLY A 36 10.26 4.77 -11.38
N ALA A 37 9.42 5.80 -11.58
CA ALA A 37 8.04 5.79 -11.10
C ALA A 37 7.20 4.69 -11.76
N VAL A 38 7.36 4.46 -13.05
CA VAL A 38 6.66 3.39 -13.80
C VAL A 38 7.05 2.02 -13.23
N GLU A 39 8.35 1.78 -13.09
CA GLU A 39 8.87 0.51 -12.55
C GLU A 39 8.36 0.27 -11.12
N ALA A 40 8.32 1.28 -10.27
CA ALA A 40 7.78 1.17 -8.91
C ALA A 40 6.28 0.78 -8.92
N ILE A 41 5.49 1.31 -9.84
CA ILE A 41 4.07 0.95 -10.00
C ILE A 41 3.94 -0.51 -10.44
N LEU A 42 4.66 -0.93 -11.48
CA LEU A 42 4.61 -2.29 -12.01
C LEU A 42 5.09 -3.31 -10.96
N ASN A 43 6.16 -3.01 -10.23
CA ASN A 43 6.65 -3.85 -9.13
C ASN A 43 5.62 -3.96 -7.99
N GLY A 44 4.91 -2.88 -7.68
CA GLY A 44 3.81 -2.92 -6.71
C GLY A 44 2.67 -3.85 -7.14
N LEU A 45 2.26 -3.81 -8.42
CA LEU A 45 1.26 -4.72 -8.97
C LEU A 45 1.74 -6.18 -8.92
N ARG A 46 2.99 -6.45 -9.34
CA ARG A 46 3.59 -7.79 -9.29
C ARG A 46 3.66 -8.34 -7.88
N TRP A 47 4.11 -7.53 -6.94
CA TRP A 47 4.19 -7.94 -5.54
C TRP A 47 2.83 -8.34 -4.97
N LEU A 48 1.77 -7.59 -5.31
CA LEU A 48 0.42 -7.92 -4.93
C LEU A 48 -0.17 -9.09 -5.75
N GLY A 49 0.52 -9.55 -6.80
CA GLY A 49 0.03 -10.58 -7.73
C GLY A 49 -1.16 -10.09 -8.55
N LEU A 50 -1.20 -8.82 -8.88
CA LEU A 50 -2.17 -8.23 -9.80
C LEU A 50 -1.59 -8.26 -11.21
N ASP A 51 -1.69 -9.42 -11.83
CA ASP A 51 -1.27 -9.65 -13.21
C ASP A 51 -2.17 -8.88 -14.20
N TRP A 52 -1.59 -8.41 -15.30
CA TRP A 52 -2.31 -7.71 -16.34
C TRP A 52 -2.26 -8.48 -17.66
N ASP A 53 -3.36 -8.42 -18.41
CA ASP A 53 -3.53 -9.17 -19.65
C ASP A 53 -2.88 -8.42 -20.82
N GLU A 54 -2.95 -7.07 -20.79
CA GLU A 54 -2.33 -6.18 -21.74
C GLU A 54 -1.65 -5.00 -21.05
N GLY A 55 -0.57 -4.51 -21.63
CA GLY A 55 0.14 -3.37 -21.06
C GLY A 55 1.64 -3.42 -21.32
N PRO A 56 2.42 -2.58 -20.59
CA PRO A 56 3.87 -2.64 -20.63
C PRO A 56 4.38 -4.06 -20.38
N GLU A 57 5.44 -4.46 -21.08
CA GLU A 57 6.13 -5.76 -20.99
C GLU A 57 5.37 -6.94 -21.59
N VAL A 58 4.06 -7.05 -21.39
CA VAL A 58 3.26 -8.16 -21.93
C VAL A 58 2.75 -7.88 -23.35
N GLY A 59 2.68 -6.60 -23.74
CA GLY A 59 2.10 -6.21 -25.02
C GLY A 59 0.58 -6.38 -25.06
N GLY A 60 0.05 -6.59 -26.24
CA GLY A 60 -1.37 -6.84 -26.47
C GLY A 60 -1.88 -6.19 -27.76
N GLU A 61 -3.17 -6.35 -28.06
CA GLU A 61 -3.80 -5.92 -29.30
C GLU A 61 -3.95 -4.39 -29.40
N TYR A 62 -4.18 -3.72 -28.25
CA TYR A 62 -4.49 -2.30 -28.18
C TYR A 62 -3.27 -1.38 -27.97
N GLY A 63 -2.04 -1.92 -28.09
CA GLY A 63 -0.80 -1.14 -27.93
C GLY A 63 -0.65 0.03 -28.91
N PRO A 64 0.30 0.93 -28.64
CA PRO A 64 1.19 1.01 -27.49
C PRO A 64 0.49 1.46 -26.19
N TYR A 65 1.07 1.09 -25.02
CA TYR A 65 0.46 1.34 -23.70
C TYR A 65 1.06 2.51 -22.93
N PHE A 66 1.92 3.29 -23.59
CA PHE A 66 2.41 4.58 -23.09
C PHE A 66 1.73 5.69 -23.86
N GLN A 67 1.09 6.63 -23.17
CA GLN A 67 0.37 7.72 -23.85
C GLN A 67 1.29 8.63 -24.66
N SER A 68 2.55 8.80 -24.23
CA SER A 68 3.56 9.54 -25.01
C SER A 68 3.85 8.93 -26.39
N GLN A 69 3.53 7.67 -26.61
CA GLN A 69 3.67 6.98 -27.90
C GLN A 69 2.41 7.02 -28.78
N ARG A 70 1.35 7.66 -28.30
CA ARG A 70 0.02 7.74 -28.93
C ARG A 70 -0.36 9.16 -29.35
N LEU A 71 0.57 10.09 -29.35
CA LEU A 71 0.31 11.52 -29.53
C LEU A 71 -0.44 11.85 -30.83
N GLU A 72 -0.21 11.09 -31.90
CA GLU A 72 -0.90 11.29 -33.18
C GLU A 72 -2.40 11.05 -33.05
N LEU A 73 -2.82 10.00 -32.34
CA LEU A 73 -4.25 9.70 -32.11
C LEU A 73 -4.98 10.85 -31.42
N TYR A 74 -4.30 11.49 -30.46
CA TYR A 74 -4.88 12.62 -29.73
C TYR A 74 -4.95 13.88 -30.59
N ARG A 75 -3.95 14.09 -31.45
CA ARG A 75 -3.92 15.20 -32.42
C ARG A 75 -5.06 15.06 -33.42
N GLU A 76 -5.21 13.90 -34.03
CA GLU A 76 -6.30 13.60 -34.96
C GLU A 76 -7.67 13.79 -34.31
N ALA A 77 -7.87 13.35 -33.09
CA ALA A 77 -9.11 13.55 -32.34
C ALA A 77 -9.38 15.04 -32.08
N ALA A 78 -8.38 15.81 -31.69
CA ALA A 78 -8.50 17.26 -31.48
C ALA A 78 -8.83 18.00 -32.76
N GLU A 79 -8.16 17.69 -33.87
CA GLU A 79 -8.41 18.28 -35.20
C GLU A 79 -9.83 17.96 -35.72
N ARG A 80 -10.29 16.72 -35.51
CA ARG A 80 -11.65 16.31 -35.79
C ARG A 80 -12.67 17.16 -35.03
N LEU A 81 -12.45 17.38 -33.72
CA LEU A 81 -13.32 18.23 -32.90
C LEU A 81 -13.33 19.69 -33.41
N VAL A 82 -12.17 20.23 -33.81
CA VAL A 82 -12.08 21.58 -34.38
C VAL A 82 -12.82 21.68 -35.69
N SER A 83 -12.66 20.71 -36.60
CA SER A 83 -13.32 20.68 -37.91
C SER A 83 -14.85 20.57 -37.80
N GLN A 84 -15.34 19.98 -36.72
CA GLN A 84 -16.78 19.83 -36.44
C GLN A 84 -17.36 20.98 -35.58
N ASP A 85 -16.59 22.04 -35.34
CA ASP A 85 -16.95 23.17 -34.44
C ASP A 85 -17.23 22.76 -32.97
N ASN A 86 -16.74 21.60 -32.55
CA ASN A 86 -16.81 21.12 -31.16
C ASN A 86 -15.59 21.53 -30.31
N ALA A 87 -14.57 22.09 -30.94
CA ALA A 87 -13.37 22.64 -30.29
C ALA A 87 -12.85 23.85 -31.06
N TYR A 88 -11.96 24.63 -30.47
CA TYR A 88 -11.37 25.80 -31.09
C TYR A 88 -9.96 26.09 -30.58
N TYR A 89 -9.18 26.85 -31.34
CA TYR A 89 -7.86 27.29 -30.99
C TYR A 89 -7.91 28.51 -30.05
N CYS A 90 -7.16 28.41 -28.93
CA CYS A 90 -7.06 29.49 -27.95
C CYS A 90 -5.62 29.99 -27.87
N TYR A 91 -5.46 31.29 -28.08
CA TYR A 91 -4.17 32.00 -28.12
C TYR A 91 -3.90 32.82 -26.87
N CYS A 92 -4.60 32.57 -25.77
CA CYS A 92 -4.39 33.25 -24.49
C CYS A 92 -3.04 32.85 -23.86
N SER A 93 -2.23 33.84 -23.49
CA SER A 93 -0.98 33.59 -22.75
C SER A 93 -1.25 33.06 -21.35
N PRO A 94 -0.30 32.26 -20.77
CA PRO A 94 -0.39 31.83 -19.39
C PRO A 94 -0.56 33.00 -18.40
N GLN A 95 0.19 34.10 -18.59
CA GLN A 95 0.09 35.29 -17.77
C GLN A 95 -1.33 35.88 -17.76
N ARG A 96 -1.94 36.06 -18.94
CA ARG A 96 -3.32 36.55 -19.04
C ARG A 96 -4.32 35.66 -18.29
N LEU A 97 -4.14 34.34 -18.41
CA LEU A 97 -5.02 33.39 -17.75
C LEU A 97 -4.86 33.44 -16.23
N GLU A 98 -3.67 33.67 -15.74
CA GLU A 98 -3.39 33.84 -14.32
C GLU A 98 -4.01 35.13 -13.77
N GLU A 99 -3.83 36.27 -14.48
CA GLU A 99 -4.44 37.56 -14.14
C GLU A 99 -5.97 37.46 -14.10
N MET A 100 -6.56 36.81 -15.09
CA MET A 100 -8.00 36.55 -15.15
C MET A 100 -8.51 35.78 -13.94
N ARG A 101 -7.83 34.68 -13.59
CA ARG A 101 -8.19 33.87 -12.41
C ARG A 101 -8.05 34.63 -11.11
N ALA A 102 -6.97 35.42 -10.95
CA ALA A 102 -6.75 36.26 -9.79
C ALA A 102 -7.88 37.31 -9.63
N GLU A 103 -8.34 37.90 -10.74
CA GLU A 103 -9.47 38.82 -10.71
C GLU A 103 -10.80 38.14 -10.33
N GLN A 104 -11.08 36.95 -10.90
CA GLN A 104 -12.26 36.16 -10.52
C GLN A 104 -12.27 35.83 -9.02
N ILE A 105 -11.13 35.40 -8.46
CA ILE A 105 -11.00 35.13 -7.03
C ILE A 105 -11.24 36.39 -6.20
N ARG A 106 -10.68 37.54 -6.59
CA ARG A 106 -10.95 38.84 -5.91
C ARG A 106 -12.44 39.17 -5.89
N ARG A 107 -13.14 38.87 -6.98
CA ARG A 107 -14.58 39.10 -7.11
C ARG A 107 -15.45 37.99 -6.48
N LYS A 108 -14.83 37.01 -5.82
CA LYS A 108 -15.51 35.83 -5.26
C LYS A 108 -16.32 35.03 -6.30
N GLN A 109 -15.86 35.05 -7.54
CA GLN A 109 -16.43 34.25 -8.64
C GLN A 109 -15.65 32.93 -8.77
N PRO A 110 -16.29 31.84 -9.18
CA PRO A 110 -15.61 30.60 -9.48
C PRO A 110 -14.56 30.82 -10.59
N PRO A 111 -13.29 30.40 -10.41
CA PRO A 111 -12.28 30.52 -11.44
C PRO A 111 -12.64 29.62 -12.64
N GLY A 112 -12.61 30.18 -13.84
CA GLY A 112 -12.88 29.45 -15.07
C GLY A 112 -12.37 30.24 -16.26
N TYR A 113 -12.26 29.59 -17.44
CA TYR A 113 -11.87 30.28 -18.64
C TYR A 113 -13.02 31.15 -19.17
N ASP A 114 -12.74 32.42 -19.48
CA ASP A 114 -13.71 33.42 -19.91
C ASP A 114 -14.17 33.29 -21.37
N ARG A 115 -13.78 32.24 -22.08
CA ARG A 115 -14.17 31.91 -23.45
C ARG A 115 -13.78 32.97 -24.49
N ARG A 116 -12.79 33.80 -24.21
CA ARG A 116 -12.37 34.93 -25.10
C ARG A 116 -12.08 34.49 -26.53
N CYS A 117 -11.42 33.34 -26.72
CA CYS A 117 -11.04 32.86 -28.03
C CYS A 117 -12.13 32.01 -28.73
N ARG A 118 -13.25 31.75 -28.04
CA ARG A 118 -14.32 30.87 -28.55
C ARG A 118 -14.94 31.31 -29.87
N TYR A 119 -14.97 32.61 -30.11
CA TYR A 119 -15.62 33.23 -31.28
C TYR A 119 -14.64 34.01 -32.15
N LEU A 120 -13.33 33.76 -32.03
CA LEU A 120 -12.35 34.41 -32.91
C LEU A 120 -12.59 34.09 -34.38
N GLY A 121 -12.64 35.14 -35.19
CA GLY A 121 -12.75 35.02 -36.64
C GLY A 121 -11.46 34.45 -37.27
N ALA A 122 -11.58 34.05 -38.55
CA ALA A 122 -10.44 33.49 -39.28
C ALA A 122 -9.28 34.48 -39.44
N GLU A 123 -9.60 35.78 -39.59
CA GLU A 123 -8.59 36.84 -39.70
C GLU A 123 -7.81 37.05 -38.41
N GLU A 124 -8.51 37.13 -37.26
CA GLU A 124 -7.87 37.27 -35.95
C GLU A 124 -7.00 36.06 -35.62
N ARG A 125 -7.42 34.85 -36.01
CA ARG A 125 -6.60 33.62 -35.83
C ARG A 125 -5.31 33.74 -36.65
N ARG A 126 -5.39 34.09 -37.92
CA ARG A 126 -4.20 34.26 -38.78
C ARG A 126 -3.22 35.30 -38.22
N GLN A 127 -3.76 36.41 -37.68
CA GLN A 127 -2.93 37.42 -37.03
C GLN A 127 -2.17 36.86 -35.84
N ARG A 128 -2.83 36.09 -34.95
CA ARG A 128 -2.20 35.44 -33.79
C ARG A 128 -1.11 34.43 -34.17
N GLU A 129 -1.39 33.66 -35.23
CA GLU A 129 -0.44 32.70 -35.79
C GLU A 129 0.79 33.42 -36.39
N ALA A 130 0.57 34.54 -37.07
CA ALA A 130 1.64 35.38 -37.60
C ALA A 130 2.50 36.04 -36.51
N GLU A 131 1.94 36.25 -35.32
CA GLU A 131 2.67 36.69 -34.11
C GLU A 131 3.51 35.55 -33.48
N GLY A 132 3.49 34.34 -34.02
CA GLY A 132 4.24 33.19 -33.57
C GLY A 132 3.66 32.53 -32.29
N ILE A 133 2.39 32.82 -31.98
CA ILE A 133 1.74 32.23 -30.79
C ILE A 133 1.24 30.82 -31.13
N THR A 134 1.80 29.82 -30.45
CA THR A 134 1.30 28.43 -30.57
C THR A 134 0.03 28.28 -29.74
N PRO A 135 -1.14 27.95 -30.34
CA PRO A 135 -2.37 27.83 -29.58
C PRO A 135 -2.47 26.53 -28.78
N VAL A 136 -3.37 26.53 -27.80
CA VAL A 136 -3.92 25.30 -27.22
C VAL A 136 -5.28 25.01 -27.88
N VAL A 137 -5.70 23.76 -27.92
CA VAL A 137 -7.06 23.37 -28.35
C VAL A 137 -7.95 23.27 -27.12
N ARG A 138 -9.11 23.97 -27.16
CA ARG A 138 -10.12 23.90 -26.09
C ARG A 138 -11.41 23.28 -26.61
N PHE A 139 -12.03 22.50 -25.74
CA PHE A 139 -13.39 21.99 -26.02
C PHE A 139 -14.42 23.12 -25.94
N LYS A 140 -15.39 23.06 -26.82
CA LYS A 140 -16.49 24.05 -26.92
C LYS A 140 -17.68 23.53 -26.10
N THR A 141 -17.63 23.69 -24.79
CA THR A 141 -18.66 23.19 -23.87
C THR A 141 -20.02 23.83 -24.17
N PRO A 142 -21.14 23.08 -24.19
CA PRO A 142 -22.48 23.66 -24.26
C PRO A 142 -22.70 24.66 -23.11
N LEU A 143 -23.26 25.83 -23.46
CA LEU A 143 -23.48 26.92 -22.48
C LEU A 143 -24.69 26.67 -21.58
N GLU A 144 -25.64 25.86 -22.06
CA GLU A 144 -26.92 25.57 -21.42
C GLU A 144 -27.16 24.05 -21.38
N GLY A 145 -28.19 23.67 -20.65
CA GLY A 145 -28.58 22.26 -20.52
C GLY A 145 -27.82 21.53 -19.42
N GLN A 146 -28.03 20.23 -19.36
CA GLN A 146 -27.48 19.36 -18.32
C GLN A 146 -26.82 18.14 -18.95
N THR A 147 -25.70 17.72 -18.33
CA THR A 147 -25.07 16.44 -18.59
C THR A 147 -25.41 15.47 -17.45
N LYS A 148 -26.02 14.34 -17.81
CA LYS A 148 -26.48 13.32 -16.85
C LYS A 148 -25.85 11.99 -17.14
N PHE A 149 -25.58 11.22 -16.10
CA PHE A 149 -25.14 9.82 -16.20
C PHE A 149 -25.55 9.03 -14.98
N ASN A 150 -25.58 7.71 -15.12
CA ASN A 150 -25.79 6.81 -14.01
C ASN A 150 -24.44 6.23 -13.57
N ASP A 151 -23.98 6.61 -12.39
CA ASP A 151 -22.80 6.02 -11.77
C ASP A 151 -23.20 4.72 -11.08
N LEU A 152 -22.41 3.65 -11.26
CA LEU A 152 -22.76 2.34 -10.70
C LEU A 152 -22.75 2.28 -9.18
N ILE A 153 -22.09 3.26 -8.53
CA ILE A 153 -22.04 3.36 -7.05
C ILE A 153 -22.96 4.48 -6.56
N TRP A 154 -22.88 5.67 -7.19
CA TRP A 154 -23.59 6.86 -6.71
C TRP A 154 -25.01 6.98 -7.25
N GLY A 155 -25.36 6.27 -8.33
CA GLY A 155 -26.64 6.39 -9.01
C GLY A 155 -26.67 7.58 -9.98
N GLU A 156 -27.83 8.18 -10.19
CA GLU A 156 -27.97 9.31 -11.12
C GLU A 156 -27.20 10.55 -10.63
N VAL A 157 -26.33 11.05 -11.49
CA VAL A 157 -25.53 12.27 -11.27
C VAL A 157 -25.83 13.28 -12.37
N VAL A 158 -26.08 14.52 -12.00
CA VAL A 158 -26.50 15.60 -12.88
C VAL A 158 -25.61 16.83 -12.70
N PHE A 159 -25.11 17.39 -13.80
CA PHE A 159 -24.34 18.64 -13.82
C PHE A 159 -24.94 19.64 -14.80
N ASP A 160 -25.06 20.91 -14.39
CA ASP A 160 -25.39 21.99 -15.31
C ASP A 160 -24.17 22.31 -16.17
N ASN A 161 -24.35 22.32 -17.48
CA ASN A 161 -23.29 22.60 -18.46
C ASN A 161 -22.67 23.98 -18.28
N SER A 162 -23.47 24.97 -17.80
CA SER A 162 -23.00 26.32 -17.50
C SER A 162 -21.86 26.35 -16.44
N THR A 163 -21.73 25.32 -15.58
CA THR A 163 -20.68 25.21 -14.60
C THR A 163 -19.40 24.61 -15.14
N ILE A 164 -19.42 24.10 -16.36
CA ILE A 164 -18.26 23.48 -17.01
C ILE A 164 -17.62 24.52 -17.93
N ASP A 165 -16.35 24.85 -17.68
CA ASP A 165 -15.61 25.76 -18.54
C ASP A 165 -15.14 25.08 -19.84
N ASP A 166 -14.68 25.89 -20.82
CA ASP A 166 -14.06 25.37 -22.02
C ASP A 166 -12.63 24.88 -21.71
N PHE A 167 -12.52 23.62 -21.36
CA PHE A 167 -11.28 23.01 -20.89
C PHE A 167 -10.30 22.70 -22.02
N VAL A 168 -9.00 22.65 -21.68
CA VAL A 168 -7.95 22.35 -22.65
C VAL A 168 -7.97 20.86 -23.01
N LEU A 169 -7.90 20.57 -24.29
CA LEU A 169 -7.76 19.21 -24.84
C LEU A 169 -6.31 18.91 -25.20
N LEU A 170 -5.70 19.82 -25.99
CA LEU A 170 -4.33 19.71 -26.48
C LEU A 170 -3.54 20.94 -26.03
N LYS A 171 -2.39 20.71 -25.40
CA LYS A 171 -1.49 21.78 -24.94
C LYS A 171 -0.66 22.34 -26.11
N SER A 172 -0.06 23.52 -25.93
CA SER A 172 0.81 24.15 -26.92
C SER A 172 2.07 23.37 -27.28
N ASP A 173 2.48 22.45 -26.42
CA ASP A 173 3.58 21.51 -26.66
C ASP A 173 3.17 20.27 -27.48
N GLY A 174 1.90 20.17 -27.88
CA GLY A 174 1.34 19.05 -28.63
C GLY A 174 0.91 17.85 -27.80
N TYR A 175 1.10 17.89 -26.48
CA TYR A 175 0.66 16.84 -25.58
C TYR A 175 -0.82 17.02 -25.20
N PRO A 176 -1.60 15.94 -25.08
CA PRO A 176 -2.98 16.01 -24.63
C PRO A 176 -3.04 16.31 -23.12
N THR A 177 -4.20 16.85 -22.70
CA THR A 177 -4.58 16.76 -21.28
C THR A 177 -5.15 15.38 -20.97
N TYR A 178 -5.25 15.06 -19.69
CA TYR A 178 -5.89 13.84 -19.22
C TYR A 178 -7.30 13.65 -19.83
N HIS A 179 -8.08 14.72 -19.96
CA HIS A 179 -9.45 14.64 -20.47
C HIS A 179 -9.55 14.09 -21.89
N LEU A 180 -8.68 14.53 -22.81
CA LEU A 180 -8.67 14.03 -24.18
C LEU A 180 -8.06 12.62 -24.24
N ALA A 181 -6.90 12.44 -23.60
CA ALA A 181 -6.15 11.21 -23.72
C ALA A 181 -6.94 10.00 -23.21
N ASN A 182 -7.56 10.10 -22.02
CA ASN A 182 -8.30 8.97 -21.48
C ASN A 182 -9.55 8.61 -22.31
N VAL A 183 -10.30 9.61 -22.83
CA VAL A 183 -11.48 9.34 -23.66
C VAL A 183 -11.11 8.65 -24.97
N VAL A 184 -10.05 9.12 -25.64
CA VAL A 184 -9.56 8.52 -26.88
C VAL A 184 -9.07 7.10 -26.64
N ASP A 185 -8.26 6.91 -25.60
CA ASP A 185 -7.69 5.61 -25.30
C ASP A 185 -8.73 4.62 -24.79
N ASP A 186 -9.64 5.03 -23.92
CA ASP A 186 -10.71 4.17 -23.41
C ASP A 186 -11.61 3.68 -24.55
N HIS A 187 -11.88 4.54 -25.54
CA HIS A 187 -12.61 4.12 -26.74
C HIS A 187 -11.80 3.15 -27.61
N LEU A 188 -10.54 3.49 -27.94
CA LEU A 188 -9.69 2.68 -28.82
C LEU A 188 -9.24 1.35 -28.18
N MET A 189 -9.19 1.28 -26.87
CA MET A 189 -8.89 0.06 -26.10
C MET A 189 -10.16 -0.69 -25.66
N GLU A 190 -11.33 -0.29 -26.15
CA GLU A 190 -12.62 -0.92 -25.86
C GLU A 190 -12.92 -1.08 -24.37
N ILE A 191 -12.54 -0.07 -23.56
CA ILE A 191 -12.78 -0.08 -22.12
C ILE A 191 -14.29 -0.04 -21.84
N SER A 192 -14.79 -1.07 -21.19
CA SER A 192 -16.22 -1.21 -20.87
C SER A 192 -16.63 -0.48 -19.58
N HIS A 193 -15.71 -0.41 -18.59
CA HIS A 193 -15.96 0.16 -17.27
C HIS A 193 -14.79 1.02 -16.82
N VAL A 194 -15.09 2.19 -16.24
CA VAL A 194 -14.11 3.08 -15.60
C VAL A 194 -14.39 3.13 -14.12
N LEU A 195 -13.57 2.41 -13.33
CA LEU A 195 -13.58 2.45 -11.89
C LEU A 195 -12.43 3.35 -11.42
N ARG A 196 -12.73 4.47 -10.78
CA ARG A 196 -11.73 5.46 -10.35
C ARG A 196 -12.15 6.17 -9.06
N ALA A 197 -11.25 6.95 -8.46
CA ALA A 197 -11.54 7.68 -7.23
C ALA A 197 -12.66 8.72 -7.44
N GLU A 198 -13.49 8.93 -6.41
CA GLU A 198 -14.63 9.88 -6.43
C GLU A 198 -14.22 11.33 -6.71
N GLU A 199 -12.96 11.71 -6.49
CA GLU A 199 -12.46 13.03 -6.83
C GLU A 199 -12.55 13.35 -8.33
N TRP A 200 -12.68 12.32 -9.16
CA TRP A 200 -12.88 12.44 -10.62
C TRP A 200 -14.35 12.55 -11.04
N LEU A 201 -15.28 12.42 -10.08
CA LEU A 201 -16.72 12.50 -10.37
C LEU A 201 -17.07 13.81 -11.09
N ALA A 202 -16.54 14.94 -10.61
CA ALA A 202 -16.73 16.26 -11.21
C ALA A 202 -16.09 16.43 -12.62
N SER A 203 -15.21 15.52 -13.02
CA SER A 203 -14.62 15.52 -14.38
C SER A 203 -15.41 14.69 -15.38
N THR A 204 -16.27 13.79 -14.91
CA THR A 204 -17.04 12.86 -15.74
C THR A 204 -17.91 13.58 -16.79
N PRO A 205 -18.60 14.69 -16.50
CA PRO A 205 -19.39 15.39 -17.52
C PRO A 205 -18.52 15.92 -18.68
N ARG A 206 -17.27 16.32 -18.43
CA ARG A 206 -16.32 16.70 -19.50
C ARG A 206 -16.04 15.53 -20.44
N HIS A 207 -15.84 14.34 -19.86
CA HIS A 207 -15.58 13.13 -20.64
C HIS A 207 -16.80 12.71 -21.45
N LEU A 208 -17.99 12.75 -20.86
CA LEU A 208 -19.24 12.42 -21.56
C LEU A 208 -19.50 13.36 -22.74
N LEU A 209 -19.27 14.66 -22.58
CA LEU A 209 -19.35 15.62 -23.65
C LEU A 209 -18.34 15.34 -24.78
N LEU A 210 -17.13 14.88 -24.42
CA LEU A 210 -16.12 14.45 -25.40
C LEU A 210 -16.54 13.16 -26.13
N TYR A 211 -17.03 12.14 -25.41
CA TYR A 211 -17.59 10.93 -26.04
C TYR A 211 -18.67 11.27 -27.05
N GLN A 212 -19.61 12.14 -26.66
CA GLN A 212 -20.70 12.60 -27.54
C GLN A 212 -20.18 13.34 -28.78
N ALA A 213 -19.26 14.30 -28.59
CA ALA A 213 -18.72 15.10 -29.68
C ALA A 213 -17.86 14.28 -30.66
N LEU A 214 -17.16 13.26 -30.18
CA LEU A 214 -16.40 12.32 -31.00
C LEU A 214 -17.27 11.21 -31.60
N GLY A 215 -18.55 11.09 -31.21
CA GLY A 215 -19.42 10.01 -31.66
C GLY A 215 -19.05 8.65 -31.10
N PHE A 216 -18.40 8.63 -29.93
CA PHE A 216 -17.99 7.40 -29.20
C PHE A 216 -19.05 6.98 -28.19
N ALA A 217 -19.25 5.68 -28.02
CA ALA A 217 -20.06 5.17 -26.93
C ALA A 217 -19.28 5.30 -25.60
N PRO A 218 -19.86 5.94 -24.56
CA PRO A 218 -19.17 6.04 -23.29
C PRO A 218 -19.15 4.70 -22.56
N PRO A 219 -18.09 4.41 -21.76
CA PRO A 219 -18.07 3.28 -20.82
C PRO A 219 -19.03 3.51 -19.66
N GLN A 220 -19.24 2.50 -18.84
CA GLN A 220 -19.91 2.65 -17.56
C GLN A 220 -18.95 3.22 -16.52
N PHE A 221 -19.43 4.07 -15.63
CA PHE A 221 -18.62 4.72 -14.61
C PHE A 221 -18.97 4.23 -13.20
N ALA A 222 -17.94 4.03 -12.39
CA ALA A 222 -18.05 3.73 -10.96
C ALA A 222 -17.00 4.54 -10.19
N HIS A 223 -17.45 5.47 -9.35
CA HIS A 223 -16.54 6.32 -8.58
C HIS A 223 -16.40 5.79 -7.15
N LEU A 224 -15.20 5.30 -6.84
CA LEU A 224 -14.86 4.66 -5.57
C LEU A 224 -14.71 5.71 -4.45
N PRO A 225 -15.21 5.43 -3.22
CA PRO A 225 -15.11 6.37 -2.11
C PRO A 225 -13.66 6.68 -1.74
N MET A 226 -13.41 7.85 -1.15
CA MET A 226 -12.10 8.24 -0.66
C MET A 226 -11.60 7.31 0.45
N ILE A 227 -10.28 7.25 0.60
CA ILE A 227 -9.62 6.68 1.76
C ILE A 227 -9.14 7.82 2.65
N LEU A 228 -9.56 7.79 3.91
CA LEU A 228 -9.23 8.77 4.93
C LEU A 228 -8.24 8.18 5.95
N GLY A 229 -7.43 9.03 6.56
CA GLY A 229 -6.68 8.70 7.75
C GLY A 229 -7.58 8.62 8.99
N ALA A 230 -6.99 8.25 10.13
CA ALA A 230 -7.69 8.19 11.40
C ALA A 230 -8.28 9.57 11.84
N ASP A 231 -7.66 10.66 11.39
CA ASP A 231 -8.12 12.04 11.60
C ASP A 231 -9.25 12.47 10.64
N ARG A 232 -9.76 11.54 9.84
CA ARG A 232 -10.80 11.75 8.81
C ARG A 232 -10.43 12.74 7.71
N THR A 233 -9.15 13.02 7.53
CA THR A 233 -8.66 13.77 6.36
C THR A 233 -8.16 12.81 5.29
N LYS A 234 -8.04 13.29 4.04
CA LYS A 234 -7.52 12.46 2.93
C LYS A 234 -6.19 11.80 3.31
N LEU A 235 -6.09 10.48 3.11
CA LEU A 235 -4.88 9.73 3.40
C LEU A 235 -3.68 10.30 2.64
N SER A 236 -2.61 10.60 3.35
CA SER A 236 -1.39 11.24 2.82
C SER A 236 -0.15 10.78 3.59
N LYS A 237 1.05 11.13 3.10
CA LYS A 237 2.34 10.77 3.73
C LYS A 237 2.46 11.13 5.22
N ARG A 238 1.73 12.13 5.70
CA ARG A 238 1.71 12.50 7.13
C ARG A 238 1.07 11.44 8.04
N HIS A 239 0.31 10.51 7.46
CA HIS A 239 -0.35 9.41 8.19
C HIS A 239 0.51 8.15 8.25
N GLY A 240 1.78 8.21 7.81
CA GLY A 240 2.70 7.08 7.75
C GLY A 240 2.95 6.58 6.33
N ALA A 241 3.23 5.29 6.21
CA ALA A 241 3.46 4.64 4.93
C ALA A 241 2.24 4.75 4.01
N VAL A 242 2.42 5.22 2.79
CA VAL A 242 1.36 5.32 1.77
C VAL A 242 1.77 4.71 0.43
N SER A 243 3.07 4.46 0.24
CA SER A 243 3.59 3.70 -0.89
C SER A 243 3.42 2.20 -0.64
N ILE A 244 3.11 1.45 -1.67
CA ILE A 244 3.06 -0.02 -1.57
C ILE A 244 4.44 -0.62 -1.29
N THR A 245 5.49 0.04 -1.75
CA THR A 245 6.88 -0.35 -1.50
C THR A 245 7.22 -0.28 -0.01
N ASP A 246 6.72 0.75 0.70
CA ASP A 246 6.95 0.90 2.15
C ASP A 246 6.40 -0.31 2.92
N TYR A 247 5.22 -0.83 2.52
CA TYR A 247 4.62 -2.01 3.15
C TYR A 247 5.40 -3.29 2.85
N TYR A 248 5.88 -3.45 1.62
CA TYR A 248 6.78 -4.54 1.28
C TYR A 248 8.04 -4.54 2.15
N GLU A 249 8.69 -3.39 2.29
CA GLU A 249 9.91 -3.24 3.10
C GLU A 249 9.67 -3.46 4.60
N GLN A 250 8.49 -3.12 5.09
CA GLN A 250 8.06 -3.39 6.47
C GLN A 250 7.64 -4.86 6.68
N GLY A 251 7.67 -5.68 5.64
CA GLY A 251 7.40 -7.11 5.74
C GLY A 251 5.92 -7.48 5.87
N TYR A 252 5.02 -6.67 5.28
CA TYR A 252 3.64 -7.10 5.10
C TYR A 252 3.56 -8.15 4.00
N LEU A 253 2.65 -9.10 4.18
CA LEU A 253 2.38 -10.12 3.18
C LEU A 253 1.46 -9.58 2.09
N PRO A 254 1.71 -9.90 0.81
CA PRO A 254 0.86 -9.45 -0.29
C PRO A 254 -0.59 -9.95 -0.15
N GLU A 255 -0.78 -11.16 0.37
CA GLU A 255 -2.12 -11.73 0.64
C GLU A 255 -2.90 -10.88 1.64
N ALA A 256 -2.26 -10.46 2.73
CA ALA A 256 -2.87 -9.60 3.74
C ALA A 256 -3.18 -8.21 3.18
N MET A 257 -2.25 -7.65 2.38
CA MET A 257 -2.45 -6.34 1.75
C MET A 257 -3.61 -6.36 0.75
N VAL A 258 -3.73 -7.38 -0.08
CA VAL A 258 -4.84 -7.54 -1.02
C VAL A 258 -6.18 -7.61 -0.29
N ASN A 259 -6.27 -8.45 0.74
CA ASN A 259 -7.48 -8.57 1.55
C ASN A 259 -7.83 -7.25 2.26
N PHE A 260 -6.86 -6.61 2.90
CA PHE A 260 -7.07 -5.34 3.59
C PHE A 260 -7.52 -4.23 2.64
N LEU A 261 -6.85 -4.08 1.49
CA LEU A 261 -7.20 -3.07 0.48
C LEU A 261 -8.58 -3.30 -0.11
N ALA A 262 -8.99 -4.55 -0.29
CA ALA A 262 -10.33 -4.90 -0.76
C ALA A 262 -11.40 -4.41 0.23
N LEU A 263 -11.16 -4.54 1.54
CA LEU A 263 -12.08 -4.08 2.58
C LEU A 263 -12.11 -2.56 2.77
N LEU A 264 -11.26 -1.80 2.08
CA LEU A 264 -11.32 -0.33 2.09
C LEU A 264 -12.40 0.18 1.14
N GLY A 265 -13.65 0.06 1.55
CA GLY A 265 -14.83 0.51 0.82
C GLY A 265 -15.64 -0.60 0.15
N TRP A 266 -15.30 -1.86 0.37
CA TRP A 266 -16.08 -3.02 -0.04
C TRP A 266 -16.15 -4.03 1.12
N SER A 267 -17.20 -4.83 1.19
CA SER A 267 -17.31 -5.95 2.14
C SER A 267 -18.12 -7.09 1.55
N LEU A 268 -17.78 -8.31 1.92
CA LEU A 268 -18.58 -9.50 1.58
C LEU A 268 -19.88 -9.52 2.39
N ASP A 269 -19.76 -9.30 3.69
CA ASP A 269 -20.84 -9.21 4.68
C ASP A 269 -20.35 -8.37 5.89
N ASP A 270 -21.12 -8.35 6.97
CA ASP A 270 -20.84 -7.55 8.18
C ASP A 270 -19.81 -8.21 9.12
N LYS A 271 -19.34 -9.42 8.84
CA LYS A 271 -18.55 -10.25 9.77
C LYS A 271 -17.25 -10.78 9.18
N THR A 272 -17.23 -11.08 7.88
CA THR A 272 -16.08 -11.74 7.23
C THR A 272 -15.00 -10.74 6.90
N GLU A 273 -13.87 -10.85 7.59
CA GLU A 273 -12.73 -9.96 7.40
C GLU A 273 -11.52 -10.65 6.74
N ILE A 274 -11.38 -11.96 6.88
CA ILE A 274 -10.29 -12.72 6.27
C ILE A 274 -10.83 -13.45 5.04
N LEU A 275 -10.33 -13.05 3.88
CA LEU A 275 -10.78 -13.52 2.59
C LEU A 275 -9.56 -13.88 1.72
N SER A 276 -9.52 -15.10 1.24
CA SER A 276 -8.54 -15.50 0.23
C SER A 276 -8.74 -14.71 -1.07
N ARG A 277 -7.71 -14.65 -1.89
CA ARG A 277 -7.78 -14.04 -3.23
C ARG A 277 -8.92 -14.62 -4.07
N GLN A 278 -9.12 -15.93 -4.03
CA GLN A 278 -10.18 -16.59 -4.80
C GLN A 278 -11.58 -16.23 -4.30
N GLU A 279 -11.76 -16.12 -2.98
CA GLU A 279 -13.03 -15.66 -2.42
C GLU A 279 -13.30 -14.20 -2.79
N LEU A 280 -12.28 -13.34 -2.80
CA LEU A 280 -12.42 -11.96 -3.28
C LEU A 280 -12.86 -11.93 -4.75
N ILE A 281 -12.19 -12.67 -5.64
CA ILE A 281 -12.57 -12.76 -7.06
C ILE A 281 -13.99 -13.26 -7.22
N ASN A 282 -14.36 -14.34 -6.53
CA ASN A 282 -15.66 -14.98 -6.69
C ASN A 282 -16.84 -14.10 -6.20
N ASN A 283 -16.59 -13.20 -5.26
CA ASN A 283 -17.66 -12.46 -4.58
C ASN A 283 -17.62 -10.94 -4.84
N PHE A 284 -16.61 -10.44 -5.55
CA PHE A 284 -16.48 -9.00 -5.78
C PHE A 284 -17.64 -8.48 -6.63
N SER A 285 -18.32 -7.45 -6.15
CA SER A 285 -19.37 -6.77 -6.91
C SER A 285 -19.39 -5.27 -6.56
N LEU A 286 -19.80 -4.45 -7.52
CA LEU A 286 -19.87 -2.99 -7.35
C LEU A 286 -21.04 -2.57 -6.44
N GLU A 287 -22.10 -3.35 -6.37
CA GLU A 287 -23.26 -3.11 -5.50
C GLU A 287 -22.90 -3.14 -4.01
N ARG A 288 -21.81 -3.84 -3.68
CA ARG A 288 -21.28 -3.93 -2.31
C ARG A 288 -20.24 -2.86 -2.00
N VAL A 289 -19.91 -2.00 -2.95
CA VAL A 289 -19.03 -0.86 -2.70
C VAL A 289 -19.79 0.22 -1.95
N SER A 290 -19.26 0.61 -0.80
CA SER A 290 -19.83 1.67 0.04
C SER A 290 -19.71 3.03 -0.64
N ARG A 291 -20.70 3.90 -0.42
CA ARG A 291 -20.61 5.33 -0.75
C ARG A 291 -19.87 6.14 0.32
N THR A 292 -19.68 5.55 1.49
CA THR A 292 -18.99 6.21 2.60
C THR A 292 -17.49 6.03 2.47
N ALA A 293 -16.74 7.11 2.72
CA ALA A 293 -15.28 7.08 2.74
C ALA A 293 -14.75 6.04 3.73
N ALA A 294 -13.77 5.25 3.31
CA ALA A 294 -13.15 4.22 4.13
C ALA A 294 -12.04 4.82 5.00
N ILE A 295 -11.97 4.43 6.26
CA ILE A 295 -10.89 4.83 7.17
C ILE A 295 -9.78 3.79 7.12
N PHE A 296 -8.55 4.23 6.82
CA PHE A 296 -7.36 3.40 6.90
C PHE A 296 -6.99 3.19 8.36
N ASN A 297 -7.10 1.95 8.83
CA ASN A 297 -6.77 1.55 10.20
C ASN A 297 -5.50 0.68 10.20
N GLN A 298 -4.40 1.23 10.68
CA GLN A 298 -3.09 0.55 10.75
C GLN A 298 -3.11 -0.65 11.70
N ASP A 299 -3.83 -0.55 12.83
CA ASP A 299 -3.90 -1.66 13.79
C ASP A 299 -4.66 -2.85 13.21
N LYS A 300 -5.72 -2.58 12.45
CA LYS A 300 -6.45 -3.62 11.71
C LYS A 300 -5.56 -4.30 10.66
N LEU A 301 -4.75 -3.54 9.93
CA LEU A 301 -3.79 -4.09 8.97
C LEU A 301 -2.75 -4.97 9.67
N ASN A 302 -2.18 -4.49 10.79
CA ASN A 302 -1.21 -5.26 11.58
C ASN A 302 -1.81 -6.57 12.11
N TRP A 303 -3.04 -6.51 12.64
CA TRP A 303 -3.76 -7.69 13.09
C TRP A 303 -3.99 -8.68 11.94
N MET A 304 -4.50 -8.21 10.83
CA MET A 304 -4.78 -9.04 9.65
C MET A 304 -3.50 -9.70 9.12
N ASN A 305 -2.43 -8.92 8.98
CA ASN A 305 -1.14 -9.44 8.54
C ASN A 305 -0.61 -10.52 9.50
N GLY A 306 -0.75 -10.32 10.81
CA GLY A 306 -0.42 -11.34 11.80
C GLY A 306 -1.26 -12.63 11.66
N VAL A 307 -2.55 -12.51 11.31
CA VAL A 307 -3.40 -13.68 11.01
C VAL A 307 -2.84 -14.47 9.81
N TYR A 308 -2.49 -13.78 8.73
CA TYR A 308 -1.91 -14.40 7.54
C TYR A 308 -0.54 -15.03 7.84
N ILE A 309 0.33 -14.37 8.62
CA ILE A 309 1.64 -14.93 9.03
C ILE A 309 1.43 -16.24 9.81
N ARG A 310 0.50 -16.27 10.76
CA ARG A 310 0.22 -17.49 11.55
C ARG A 310 -0.38 -18.62 10.72
N SER A 311 -1.02 -18.31 9.60
CA SER A 311 -1.56 -19.32 8.68
C SER A 311 -0.53 -19.90 7.70
N LEU A 312 0.66 -19.29 7.59
CA LEU A 312 1.73 -19.82 6.75
C LEU A 312 2.24 -21.15 7.30
N SER A 313 2.62 -22.05 6.42
CA SER A 313 3.44 -23.21 6.83
C SER A 313 4.75 -22.71 7.44
N LEU A 314 5.33 -23.51 8.33
CA LEU A 314 6.60 -23.17 8.96
C LEU A 314 7.72 -22.96 7.92
N GLU A 315 7.74 -23.76 6.87
CA GLU A 315 8.72 -23.61 5.79
C GLU A 315 8.51 -22.30 5.02
N ASP A 316 7.28 -21.96 4.68
CA ASP A 316 6.97 -20.72 3.96
C ASP A 316 7.26 -19.47 4.83
N PHE A 317 6.90 -19.53 6.12
CA PHE A 317 7.27 -18.48 7.07
C PHE A 317 8.79 -18.32 7.19
N THR A 318 9.53 -19.43 7.26
CA THR A 318 11.00 -19.44 7.34
C THR A 318 11.62 -18.79 6.10
N GLN A 319 11.20 -19.22 4.91
CA GLN A 319 11.73 -18.70 3.65
C GLN A 319 11.45 -17.21 3.47
N ARG A 320 10.24 -16.76 3.77
CA ARG A 320 9.86 -15.35 3.67
C ARG A 320 10.54 -14.47 4.73
N SER A 321 10.86 -15.04 5.91
CA SER A 321 11.53 -14.32 7.00
C SER A 321 13.04 -14.17 6.79
N LEU A 322 13.67 -15.08 6.05
CA LEU A 322 15.13 -15.13 5.91
C LEU A 322 15.76 -13.80 5.41
N PRO A 323 15.25 -13.12 4.38
CA PRO A 323 15.80 -11.84 3.94
C PRO A 323 15.71 -10.74 5.01
N PHE A 324 14.69 -10.77 5.86
CA PHE A 324 14.52 -9.81 6.96
C PHE A 324 15.47 -10.10 8.11
N LEU A 325 15.71 -11.38 8.44
CA LEU A 325 16.72 -11.79 9.40
C LEU A 325 18.13 -11.38 8.94
N GLU A 326 18.50 -11.73 7.70
CA GLU A 326 19.81 -11.40 7.13
C GLU A 326 20.10 -9.89 7.16
N ARG A 327 19.08 -9.07 6.88
CA ARG A 327 19.20 -7.62 6.85
C ARG A 327 19.11 -6.97 8.23
N GLY A 328 18.28 -7.51 9.12
CA GLY A 328 17.91 -6.87 10.38
C GLY A 328 18.72 -7.29 11.60
N LEU A 329 19.43 -8.43 11.55
CA LEU A 329 20.30 -8.85 12.64
C LEU A 329 21.58 -8.00 12.70
N PRO A 330 22.17 -7.82 13.89
CA PRO A 330 23.42 -7.07 14.07
C PRO A 330 24.57 -7.56 13.17
N PRO A 331 25.48 -6.67 12.76
CA PRO A 331 26.55 -7.01 11.81
C PRO A 331 27.55 -8.06 12.33
N GLU A 332 27.69 -8.23 13.63
CA GLU A 332 28.54 -9.24 14.27
C GLU A 332 28.00 -10.67 14.14
N VAL A 333 26.74 -10.83 13.76
CA VAL A 333 26.15 -12.16 13.51
C VAL A 333 26.70 -12.71 12.20
N GLU A 334 27.25 -13.93 12.26
CA GLU A 334 27.84 -14.62 11.10
C GLU A 334 26.79 -14.86 9.99
N ARG A 335 27.20 -14.63 8.77
CA ARG A 335 26.37 -14.82 7.55
C ARG A 335 27.10 -15.69 6.53
N PRO A 336 26.36 -16.50 5.71
CA PRO A 336 24.90 -16.67 5.74
C PRO A 336 24.42 -17.39 6.99
N LEU A 337 23.17 -17.13 7.41
CA LEU A 337 22.58 -17.77 8.56
C LEU A 337 22.42 -19.28 8.35
N SER A 338 22.66 -20.08 9.38
CA SER A 338 22.35 -21.50 9.35
C SER A 338 20.85 -21.73 9.23
N ILE A 339 20.40 -22.20 8.07
CA ILE A 339 18.98 -22.45 7.80
C ILE A 339 18.36 -23.46 8.79
N ASN A 340 19.14 -24.45 9.21
CA ASN A 340 18.67 -25.43 10.20
C ASN A 340 18.40 -24.78 11.55
N TYR A 341 19.31 -23.90 12.01
CA TYR A 341 19.12 -23.15 13.24
C TYR A 341 17.95 -22.17 13.15
N VAL A 342 17.80 -21.49 12.00
CA VAL A 342 16.63 -20.63 11.75
C VAL A 342 15.34 -21.44 11.85
N ARG A 343 15.25 -22.64 11.27
CA ARG A 343 14.07 -23.51 11.35
C ARG A 343 13.70 -23.91 12.77
N GLU A 344 14.66 -24.04 13.68
CA GLU A 344 14.39 -24.32 15.09
C GLU A 344 13.81 -23.11 15.84
N ILE A 345 14.19 -21.90 15.42
CA ILE A 345 13.73 -20.63 16.02
C ILE A 345 12.33 -20.23 15.54
N MET A 346 12.03 -20.42 14.25
CA MET A 346 10.80 -19.91 13.62
C MET A 346 9.51 -20.31 14.33
N PRO A 347 9.32 -21.57 14.79
CA PRO A 347 8.10 -21.96 15.52
C PRO A 347 7.89 -21.13 16.80
N LEU A 348 8.97 -20.66 17.42
CA LEU A 348 8.92 -19.93 18.69
C LEU A 348 8.46 -18.48 18.54
N ILE A 349 8.64 -17.90 17.34
CA ILE A 349 8.35 -16.49 17.10
C ILE A 349 7.15 -16.23 16.16
N GLN A 350 6.73 -17.22 15.35
CA GLN A 350 5.66 -17.05 14.35
C GLN A 350 4.37 -16.50 14.97
N GLU A 351 3.92 -17.04 16.11
CA GLU A 351 2.69 -16.61 16.80
C GLU A 351 2.72 -15.13 17.24
N ARG A 352 3.91 -14.58 17.42
CA ARG A 352 4.12 -13.22 17.94
C ARG A 352 4.45 -12.21 16.83
N THR A 353 4.72 -12.70 15.62
CA THR A 353 5.13 -11.90 14.49
C THR A 353 3.91 -11.24 13.84
N ARG A 354 3.92 -9.91 13.73
CA ARG A 354 2.89 -9.13 13.03
C ARG A 354 3.33 -8.72 11.63
N THR A 355 4.64 -8.46 11.45
CA THR A 355 5.26 -8.21 10.15
C THR A 355 6.60 -8.95 10.06
N LEU A 356 7.04 -9.31 8.84
CA LEU A 356 8.30 -10.02 8.67
C LEU A 356 9.52 -9.18 9.08
N ALA A 357 9.43 -7.86 9.10
CA ALA A 357 10.51 -7.00 9.59
C ALA A 357 10.75 -7.16 11.11
N GLU A 358 9.73 -7.57 11.88
CA GLU A 358 9.87 -7.79 13.34
C GLU A 358 10.66 -9.06 13.68
N VAL A 359 10.83 -9.99 12.72
CA VAL A 359 11.48 -11.29 13.01
C VAL A 359 12.92 -11.14 13.48
N ALA A 360 13.66 -10.16 12.95
CA ALA A 360 15.03 -9.91 13.37
C ALA A 360 15.10 -9.49 14.84
N GLU A 361 14.24 -8.57 15.27
CA GLU A 361 14.16 -8.14 16.66
C GLU A 361 13.72 -9.30 17.56
N LEU A 362 12.68 -10.03 17.17
CA LEU A 362 12.14 -11.15 17.95
C LEU A 362 13.16 -12.29 18.13
N ALA A 363 14.00 -12.53 17.11
CA ALA A 363 14.97 -13.62 17.09
C ALA A 363 16.38 -13.21 17.51
N GLN A 364 16.72 -11.92 17.63
CA GLN A 364 18.08 -11.41 17.82
C GLN A 364 18.83 -12.13 18.93
N PHE A 365 18.20 -12.36 20.09
CA PHE A 365 18.85 -13.01 21.23
C PHE A 365 19.27 -14.45 20.96
N PHE A 366 18.75 -15.12 19.93
CA PHE A 366 19.24 -16.44 19.53
C PHE A 366 20.60 -16.38 18.82
N PHE A 367 20.93 -15.26 18.21
CA PHE A 367 22.11 -15.13 17.35
C PHE A 367 23.28 -14.40 18.02
N VAL A 368 23.00 -13.43 18.89
CA VAL A 368 24.08 -12.65 19.55
C VAL A 368 24.79 -13.45 20.63
N SER A 369 26.08 -13.17 20.84
CA SER A 369 26.87 -13.78 21.89
C SER A 369 26.56 -13.20 23.26
N GLU A 370 26.41 -11.89 23.36
CA GLU A 370 26.16 -11.14 24.58
C GLU A 370 24.79 -10.47 24.54
N LEU A 371 24.21 -10.31 25.74
CA LEU A 371 22.93 -9.66 25.92
C LEU A 371 23.12 -8.31 26.63
N ASP A 372 22.60 -7.26 26.02
CA ASP A 372 22.51 -5.94 26.64
C ASP A 372 21.10 -5.71 27.21
N TYR A 373 21.02 -5.53 28.52
CA TYR A 373 19.76 -5.27 29.23
C TYR A 373 20.03 -4.69 30.63
N ASP A 374 19.06 -4.00 31.20
CA ASP A 374 19.09 -3.50 32.57
C ASP A 374 19.10 -4.66 33.55
N PRO A 375 20.17 -4.82 34.38
CA PRO A 375 20.27 -5.91 35.37
C PRO A 375 19.11 -5.96 36.37
N THR A 376 18.43 -4.86 36.62
CA THR A 376 17.26 -4.83 37.51
C THR A 376 16.11 -5.71 37.03
N LEU A 377 16.03 -5.98 35.71
CA LEU A 377 15.04 -6.90 35.12
C LEU A 377 15.20 -8.35 35.59
N LEU A 378 16.39 -8.73 36.07
CA LEU A 378 16.64 -10.06 36.66
C LEU A 378 15.92 -10.26 38.00
N ILE A 379 15.58 -9.15 38.68
CA ILE A 379 14.87 -9.21 39.96
C ILE A 379 13.38 -9.36 39.67
N GLY A 380 12.87 -10.56 39.84
CA GLY A 380 11.46 -10.87 39.60
C GLY A 380 10.52 -10.11 40.54
N LYS A 381 9.24 -10.01 40.12
CA LYS A 381 8.21 -9.38 40.99
C LYS A 381 8.13 -10.05 42.34
N ASN A 382 8.20 -9.27 43.43
CA ASN A 382 8.25 -9.73 44.82
C ASN A 382 9.49 -10.62 45.13
N MET A 383 10.61 -10.32 44.50
CA MET A 383 11.92 -10.87 44.83
C MET A 383 12.87 -9.75 45.22
N ASN A 384 13.89 -10.08 46.00
CA ASN A 384 15.04 -9.21 46.19
C ASN A 384 16.24 -9.71 45.39
N ARG A 385 17.34 -8.95 45.42
CA ARG A 385 18.57 -9.27 44.68
C ARG A 385 19.16 -10.63 45.10
N ASP A 386 19.22 -10.90 46.39
CA ASP A 386 19.85 -12.12 46.91
C ASP A 386 19.04 -13.37 46.54
N GLU A 387 17.71 -13.26 46.53
CA GLU A 387 16.83 -14.32 46.03
C GLU A 387 17.02 -14.59 44.55
N ALA A 388 17.19 -13.54 43.73
CA ALA A 388 17.49 -13.68 42.31
C ALA A 388 18.86 -14.35 42.08
N ILE A 389 19.88 -13.98 42.85
CA ILE A 389 21.20 -14.61 42.79
C ILE A 389 21.10 -16.11 43.16
N LYS A 390 20.44 -16.45 44.26
CA LYS A 390 20.24 -17.85 44.66
C LYS A 390 19.50 -18.66 43.62
N ALA A 391 18.46 -18.06 43.00
CA ALA A 391 17.68 -18.71 41.96
C ALA A 391 18.56 -19.03 40.72
N LEU A 392 19.42 -18.09 40.30
CA LEU A 392 20.32 -18.28 39.16
C LEU A 392 21.45 -19.26 39.47
N GLU A 393 22.04 -19.22 40.67
CA GLU A 393 23.09 -20.16 41.09
C GLU A 393 22.57 -21.61 41.14
N ALA A 394 21.42 -21.82 41.77
CA ALA A 394 20.77 -23.12 41.83
C ALA A 394 20.32 -23.60 40.43
N GLY A 395 19.76 -22.70 39.62
CA GLY A 395 19.41 -22.97 38.22
C GLY A 395 20.63 -23.41 37.41
N LYS A 396 21.74 -22.69 37.50
CA LYS A 396 23.00 -23.03 36.81
C LYS A 396 23.49 -24.43 37.24
N GLN A 397 23.48 -24.74 38.54
CA GLN A 397 23.90 -26.03 39.03
C GLN A 397 23.04 -27.19 38.51
N LYS A 398 21.71 -27.05 38.57
CA LYS A 398 20.77 -28.08 38.06
C LYS A 398 20.93 -28.29 36.55
N LEU A 399 21.03 -27.21 35.78
CA LEU A 399 21.15 -27.24 34.31
C LEU A 399 22.49 -27.83 33.83
N SER A 400 23.58 -27.59 34.57
CA SER A 400 24.90 -28.16 34.23
C SER A 400 24.95 -29.69 34.36
N GLY A 401 24.22 -30.27 35.32
CA GLY A 401 24.14 -31.68 35.57
C GLY A 401 23.01 -32.43 34.84
N LEU A 402 22.21 -31.74 34.03
CA LEU A 402 21.08 -32.34 33.34
C LEU A 402 21.55 -33.30 32.22
N PRO A 403 21.17 -34.60 32.20
CA PRO A 403 21.64 -35.53 31.18
C PRO A 403 21.24 -35.10 29.75
N GLU A 404 19.96 -34.81 29.56
CA GLU A 404 19.39 -34.34 28.30
C GLU A 404 18.90 -32.88 28.41
N PHE A 405 19.26 -32.01 27.47
CA PHE A 405 18.90 -30.62 27.47
C PHE A 405 17.78 -30.35 26.46
N ASN A 406 16.62 -30.93 26.72
CA ASN A 406 15.41 -30.81 25.94
C ASN A 406 14.27 -30.13 26.72
N THR A 407 13.18 -29.79 26.06
CA THR A 407 12.05 -29.06 26.65
C THR A 407 11.48 -29.77 27.89
N GLU A 408 11.25 -31.07 27.80
CA GLU A 408 10.61 -31.86 28.83
C GLU A 408 11.52 -31.94 30.09
N SER A 409 12.79 -32.25 29.92
CA SER A 409 13.77 -32.35 31.02
C SER A 409 13.97 -30.99 31.69
N LEU A 410 14.02 -29.89 30.90
CA LEU A 410 14.12 -28.53 31.42
C LEU A 410 12.90 -28.17 32.27
N GLU A 411 11.70 -28.49 31.80
CA GLU A 411 10.47 -28.19 32.53
C GLU A 411 10.42 -28.93 33.87
N VAL A 412 10.66 -30.22 33.84
CA VAL A 412 10.64 -31.06 35.08
C VAL A 412 11.64 -30.54 36.11
N VAL A 413 12.89 -30.33 35.70
CA VAL A 413 13.94 -29.92 36.64
C VAL A 413 13.73 -28.51 37.20
N LEU A 414 13.26 -27.56 36.38
CA LEU A 414 13.07 -26.19 36.84
C LEU A 414 11.79 -26.00 37.64
N ARG A 415 10.75 -26.82 37.44
CA ARG A 415 9.57 -26.84 38.31
C ARG A 415 9.93 -27.37 39.70
N SER A 416 10.64 -28.50 39.76
CA SER A 416 11.16 -29.04 41.04
C SER A 416 12.06 -28.04 41.77
N LEU A 417 12.92 -27.35 41.04
CA LEU A 417 13.79 -26.31 41.61
C LEU A 417 13.01 -25.14 42.22
N ALA A 418 11.93 -24.71 41.60
CA ALA A 418 11.09 -23.64 42.13
C ALA A 418 10.50 -24.06 43.52
N GLU A 419 10.06 -25.32 43.64
CA GLU A 419 9.53 -25.87 44.87
C GLU A 419 10.64 -25.98 45.93
N GLU A 420 11.83 -26.51 45.57
CA GLU A 420 13.00 -26.61 46.46
C GLU A 420 13.42 -25.25 47.02
N LEU A 421 13.32 -24.20 46.25
CA LEU A 421 13.67 -22.82 46.63
C LEU A 421 12.53 -22.08 47.37
N GLY A 422 11.33 -22.65 47.43
CA GLY A 422 10.14 -21.96 47.93
C GLY A 422 9.70 -20.78 47.12
N LEU A 423 10.04 -20.72 45.83
CA LEU A 423 9.70 -19.67 44.90
C LEU A 423 8.45 -20.04 44.07
N LYS A 424 7.67 -19.05 43.72
CA LYS A 424 6.64 -19.25 42.70
C LYS A 424 7.33 -19.52 41.35
N THR A 425 6.77 -20.42 40.53
CA THR A 425 7.31 -20.74 39.20
C THR A 425 7.56 -19.50 38.34
N GLY A 426 6.64 -18.52 38.40
CA GLY A 426 6.80 -17.26 37.67
C GLY A 426 8.00 -16.40 38.10
N GLN A 427 8.44 -16.50 39.35
CA GLN A 427 9.63 -15.81 39.85
C GLN A 427 10.89 -16.43 39.27
N LEU A 428 11.11 -17.75 39.49
CA LEU A 428 12.27 -18.46 38.94
C LEU A 428 12.33 -18.37 37.41
N PHE A 429 11.20 -18.62 36.72
CA PHE A 429 11.15 -18.63 35.26
C PHE A 429 11.31 -17.22 34.65
N GLY A 430 10.82 -16.18 35.37
CA GLY A 430 11.01 -14.79 34.97
C GLY A 430 12.49 -14.40 35.01
N THR A 431 13.18 -14.69 36.12
CA THR A 431 14.61 -14.42 36.29
C THR A 431 15.46 -15.20 35.27
N LEU A 432 15.19 -16.50 35.05
CA LEU A 432 15.87 -17.29 34.04
C LEU A 432 15.62 -16.78 32.63
N ARG A 433 14.37 -16.37 32.31
CA ARG A 433 14.03 -15.81 31.00
C ARG A 433 14.86 -14.56 30.70
N VAL A 434 14.93 -13.63 31.64
CA VAL A 434 15.76 -12.43 31.46
C VAL A 434 17.22 -12.81 31.33
N ALA A 435 17.72 -13.74 32.15
CA ALA A 435 19.12 -14.18 32.09
C ALA A 435 19.50 -14.75 30.72
N VAL A 436 18.63 -15.57 30.09
CA VAL A 436 18.96 -16.24 28.82
C VAL A 436 18.53 -15.47 27.56
N THR A 437 17.61 -14.50 27.68
CA THR A 437 17.09 -13.72 26.51
C THR A 437 17.30 -12.22 26.60
N GLY A 438 17.62 -11.67 27.78
CA GLY A 438 17.67 -10.24 28.05
C GLY A 438 16.29 -9.56 28.12
N ARG A 439 15.20 -10.34 28.15
CA ARG A 439 13.83 -9.81 28.01
C ARG A 439 12.88 -10.40 29.04
N THR A 440 11.95 -9.58 29.52
CA THR A 440 10.85 -10.03 30.40
C THR A 440 9.75 -10.76 29.61
N ALA A 441 9.54 -10.37 28.34
CA ALA A 441 8.64 -11.02 27.39
C ALA A 441 9.44 -11.66 26.25
N ALA A 442 9.40 -12.99 26.17
CA ALA A 442 10.12 -13.80 25.19
C ALA A 442 9.25 -15.04 24.84
N PRO A 443 9.62 -15.82 23.83
CA PRO A 443 8.96 -17.10 23.55
C PRO A 443 8.97 -18.04 24.76
N PRO A 444 8.26 -19.18 24.70
CA PRO A 444 8.20 -20.12 25.82
C PRO A 444 9.59 -20.51 26.31
N LEU A 445 9.83 -20.43 27.65
CA LEU A 445 11.17 -20.51 28.25
C LEU A 445 11.90 -21.80 27.90
N PHE A 446 11.27 -22.96 28.12
CA PHE A 446 11.94 -24.25 28.00
C PHE A 446 12.31 -24.55 26.53
N GLN A 447 11.43 -24.29 25.61
CA GLN A 447 11.69 -24.37 24.16
C GLN A 447 12.82 -23.42 23.74
N THR A 448 12.78 -22.17 24.22
CA THR A 448 13.85 -21.20 24.00
C THR A 448 15.20 -21.69 24.51
N MET A 449 15.26 -22.22 25.72
CA MET A 449 16.49 -22.76 26.29
C MET A 449 17.00 -23.99 25.53
N ALA A 450 16.10 -24.89 25.10
CA ALA A 450 16.45 -26.05 24.30
C ALA A 450 17.13 -25.63 22.96
N VAL A 451 16.58 -24.64 22.27
CA VAL A 451 17.15 -24.10 21.01
C VAL A 451 18.46 -23.33 21.23
N LEU A 452 18.58 -22.56 22.32
CA LEU A 452 19.83 -21.89 22.70
C LEU A 452 20.95 -22.87 23.01
N GLY A 453 20.61 -24.04 23.54
CA GLY A 453 21.55 -25.05 23.96
C GLY A 453 22.16 -24.79 25.35
N ARG A 454 22.69 -25.86 25.96
CA ARG A 454 23.22 -25.84 27.33
C ARG A 454 24.33 -24.81 27.52
N GLU A 455 25.33 -24.82 26.67
CA GLU A 455 26.51 -23.97 26.84
C GLU A 455 26.16 -22.49 26.85
N ARG A 456 25.31 -22.05 25.89
CA ARG A 456 24.89 -20.66 25.77
C ARG A 456 24.02 -20.25 26.96
N CYS A 457 23.11 -21.10 27.40
CA CYS A 457 22.31 -20.85 28.61
C CYS A 457 23.16 -20.67 29.85
N LEU A 458 24.10 -21.60 30.12
CA LEU A 458 24.98 -21.53 31.31
C LEU A 458 25.88 -20.29 31.29
N ARG A 459 26.47 -19.96 30.13
CA ARG A 459 27.29 -18.74 29.97
C ARG A 459 26.47 -17.47 30.24
N ARG A 460 25.24 -17.38 29.75
CA ARG A 460 24.37 -16.22 29.97
C ARG A 460 23.89 -16.11 31.41
N ILE A 461 23.63 -17.24 32.08
CA ILE A 461 23.29 -17.24 33.51
C ILE A 461 24.49 -16.75 34.34
N GLU A 462 25.73 -17.14 33.99
CA GLU A 462 26.92 -16.62 34.65
C GLU A 462 27.07 -15.10 34.47
N ALA A 463 26.91 -14.61 33.23
CA ALA A 463 26.95 -13.19 32.96
C ALA A 463 25.84 -12.40 33.69
N ALA A 464 24.65 -13.01 33.86
CA ALA A 464 23.56 -12.44 34.65
C ALA A 464 23.91 -12.35 36.14
N LEU A 465 24.55 -13.39 36.68
CA LEU A 465 25.06 -13.39 38.08
C LEU A 465 26.09 -12.29 38.30
N GLU A 466 27.03 -12.10 37.37
CA GLU A 466 28.01 -11.02 37.45
C GLU A 466 27.36 -9.63 37.43
N LYS A 467 26.33 -9.44 36.56
CA LYS A 467 25.57 -8.19 36.51
C LYS A 467 24.84 -7.92 37.85
N LEU A 468 24.16 -8.92 38.42
CA LEU A 468 23.46 -8.79 39.70
C LEU A 468 24.40 -8.50 40.89
N ARG A 469 25.60 -9.09 40.90
CA ARG A 469 26.58 -8.84 41.96
C ARG A 469 27.17 -7.42 41.95
N LYS A 470 27.10 -6.76 40.81
CA LYS A 470 27.55 -5.37 40.62
C LYS A 470 26.47 -4.33 40.93
N LEU A 471 25.17 -4.71 41.05
CA LEU A 471 24.09 -3.88 41.53
C LEU A 471 24.23 -3.62 43.05
#